data_3031bf42e7e6de51a48642d6f0123e22
#
_entry.id   3031bf42e7e6de51a48642d6f0123e22
#
_cell.length_a   1.000
_cell.length_b   1.000
_cell.length_c   1.000
_cell.angle_alpha   90.00
_cell.angle_beta   90.00
_cell.angle_gamma   90.00
#
_symmetry.space_group_name_H-M   'P 1'
#
loop_
_entity.id
_entity.type
_entity.pdbx_description
1 polymer ?
#
loop_
_entity_poly.entity_id
_entity_poly.type
_entity_poly.pdbx_seq_one_letter_code
_entity_poly.pdbx_strand_id
1 'polypeptide(L)'
;MVNDMGNGKIIDTFSDYMNDETRVSPAERERINFEISLIGKMIEAREEKGLSQRELAEISGVKQPAIARLEGMKVTPQIDTLFKVLHPLGYTIKIVPLPQK
;
A
#
# COMPACT_ATOMS: atom_id res chain seq x y z
N MET A 1 -0.16 -28.50 10.00
CA MET A 1 0.17 -28.07 9.84
C MET A 1 0.53 -27.72 9.72
N VAL A 2 0.27 -28.15 9.88
CA VAL A 2 0.68 -27.87 9.59
C VAL A 2 0.68 -27.86 9.41
N ASN A 3 0.56 -28.19 9.58
CA ASN A 3 0.77 -28.26 9.39
C ASN A 3 0.61 -28.36 9.56
N ASP A 4 0.33 -28.65 9.91
CA ASP A 4 0.45 -28.75 9.98
C ASP A 4 0.38 -28.87 10.42
N MET A 5 0.13 -29.18 10.79
CA MET A 5 0.24 -29.10 11.08
C MET A 5 -0.19 -29.12 11.32
N GLY A 6 -0.66 -29.61 11.57
CA GLY A 6 -0.88 -29.53 11.83
C GLY A 6 -1.32 -29.37 11.65
N ASN A 7 -1.92 -29.61 12.09
CA ASN A 7 -2.07 -29.10 11.92
C ASN A 7 -2.63 -28.34 11.95
N GLY A 8 -3.31 -28.43 13.09
CA GLY A 8 -3.72 -27.09 12.85
C GLY A 8 -2.98 -26.47 11.71
N LYS A 9 -3.72 -25.72 10.98
CA LYS A 9 -3.12 -25.05 9.84
C LYS A 9 -2.43 -23.77 10.31
N ILE A 10 -1.21 -23.59 9.88
CA ILE A 10 -0.45 -22.38 10.16
C ILE A 10 -0.53 -21.46 8.97
N ILE A 11 -0.78 -20.17 9.22
CA ILE A 11 -0.78 -19.17 8.17
C ILE A 11 0.64 -18.74 7.93
N ASP A 12 1.20 -19.14 6.80
CA ASP A 12 2.61 -18.92 6.50
C ASP A 12 2.85 -17.67 5.68
N THR A 13 1.83 -17.21 4.96
CA THR A 13 2.03 -16.15 4.00
C THR A 13 1.00 -15.05 4.20
N PHE A 14 1.32 -13.87 3.69
CA PHE A 14 0.39 -12.75 3.69
C PHE A 14 -0.89 -13.11 2.94
N SER A 15 -0.75 -13.85 1.85
CA SER A 15 -1.89 -14.26 1.05
C SER A 15 -2.87 -15.12 1.86
N ASP A 16 -2.33 -16.07 2.63
CA ASP A 16 -3.17 -16.92 3.48
C ASP A 16 -3.90 -16.10 4.52
N TYR A 17 -3.19 -15.14 5.12
CA TYR A 17 -3.80 -14.26 6.11
C TYR A 17 -4.95 -13.47 5.50
N MET A 18 -4.73 -12.92 4.32
CA MET A 18 -5.72 -12.09 3.66
C MET A 18 -6.96 -12.87 3.26
N ASN A 19 -6.82 -14.17 3.00
CA ASN A 19 -7.94 -15.00 2.60
C ASN A 19 -8.68 -15.62 3.77
N ASP A 20 -8.24 -15.38 4.99
CA ASP A 20 -8.86 -15.91 6.18
C ASP A 20 -9.95 -14.96 6.65
N GLU A 21 -11.19 -15.27 6.31
CA GLU A 21 -12.31 -14.37 6.60
C GLU A 21 -12.63 -14.27 8.08
N THR A 22 -12.05 -15.14 8.90
CA THR A 22 -12.24 -15.00 10.34
C THR A 22 -11.34 -13.92 10.92
N ARG A 23 -10.31 -13.48 10.17
CA ARG A 23 -9.37 -12.46 10.62
C ARG A 23 -9.54 -11.14 9.91
N VAL A 24 -9.88 -11.20 8.63
CA VAL A 24 -9.93 -10.01 7.79
C VAL A 24 -11.30 -9.94 7.14
N SER A 25 -12.08 -8.92 7.48
CA SER A 25 -13.38 -8.71 6.85
C SER A 25 -13.19 -8.37 5.37
N PRO A 26 -14.23 -8.56 4.55
CA PRO A 26 -14.14 -8.18 3.14
C PRO A 26 -13.79 -6.71 2.94
N ALA A 27 -14.35 -5.82 3.74
CA ALA A 27 -14.06 -4.39 3.62
C ALA A 27 -12.61 -4.12 3.99
N GLU A 28 -12.11 -4.77 5.02
CA GLU A 28 -10.72 -4.56 5.44
C GLU A 28 -9.75 -5.13 4.43
N ARG A 29 -10.11 -6.27 3.84
CA ARG A 29 -9.27 -6.85 2.78
C ARG A 29 -9.19 -5.91 1.59
N GLU A 30 -10.31 -5.30 1.24
CA GLU A 30 -10.35 -4.32 0.16
C GLU A 30 -9.41 -3.14 0.46
N ARG A 31 -9.48 -2.65 1.71
CA ARG A 31 -8.63 -1.52 2.12
C ARG A 31 -7.16 -1.88 2.04
N ILE A 32 -6.79 -3.05 2.53
CA ILE A 32 -5.38 -3.47 2.52
C ILE A 32 -4.90 -3.65 1.09
N ASN A 33 -5.71 -4.27 0.24
CA ASN A 33 -5.35 -4.45 -1.17
C ASN A 33 -5.18 -3.11 -1.86
N PHE A 34 -6.04 -2.15 -1.53
CA PHE A 34 -5.93 -0.81 -2.09
C PHE A 34 -4.63 -0.16 -1.68
N GLU A 35 -4.27 -0.27 -0.39
CA GLU A 35 -3.02 0.35 0.08
C GLU A 35 -1.81 -0.27 -0.58
N ILE A 36 -1.80 -1.59 -0.75
CA ILE A 36 -0.70 -2.26 -1.43
C ILE A 36 -0.56 -1.76 -2.85
N SER A 37 -1.68 -1.68 -3.58
CA SER A 37 -1.66 -1.20 -4.96
C SER A 37 -1.22 0.25 -5.04
N LEU A 38 -1.73 1.07 -4.12
CA LEU A 38 -1.42 2.49 -4.10
C LEU A 38 0.07 2.73 -3.88
N ILE A 39 0.62 2.08 -2.86
CA ILE A 39 2.03 2.27 -2.54
C ILE A 39 2.91 1.69 -3.63
N GLY A 40 2.55 0.53 -4.17
CA GLY A 40 3.31 -0.06 -5.27
C GLY A 40 3.34 0.86 -6.49
N LYS A 41 2.20 1.45 -6.84
CA LYS A 41 2.13 2.36 -7.97
C LYS A 41 2.94 3.63 -7.69
N MET A 42 2.93 4.10 -6.46
CA MET A 42 3.69 5.29 -6.08
C MET A 42 5.19 5.05 -6.24
N ILE A 43 5.66 3.90 -5.76
CA ILE A 43 7.07 3.54 -5.89
C ILE A 43 7.45 3.41 -7.36
N GLU A 44 6.62 2.73 -8.13
CA GLU A 44 6.86 2.53 -9.56
C GLU A 44 6.96 3.88 -10.28
N ALA A 45 6.02 4.77 -9.99
CA ALA A 45 6.01 6.10 -10.63
C ALA A 45 7.25 6.89 -10.27
N ARG A 46 7.68 6.81 -8.99
CA ARG A 46 8.89 7.51 -8.57
C ARG A 46 10.12 6.97 -9.32
N GLU A 47 10.21 5.65 -9.40
CA GLU A 47 11.36 5.02 -10.04
C GLU A 47 11.38 5.29 -11.54
N GLU A 48 10.21 5.31 -12.18
CA GLU A 48 10.13 5.62 -13.60
C GLU A 48 10.61 7.03 -13.91
N LYS A 49 10.43 7.95 -12.98
CA LYS A 49 10.92 9.31 -13.15
C LYS A 49 12.38 9.46 -12.73
N GLY A 50 12.99 8.37 -12.27
CA GLY A 50 14.39 8.40 -11.85
C GLY A 50 14.63 9.18 -10.57
N LEU A 51 13.60 9.32 -9.73
CA LEU A 51 13.71 10.09 -8.51
C LEU A 51 14.04 9.20 -7.33
N SER A 52 14.98 9.66 -6.49
CA SER A 52 15.21 9.03 -5.21
C SER A 52 14.13 9.47 -4.23
N GLN A 53 14.03 8.79 -3.08
CA GLN A 53 13.11 9.23 -2.04
C GLN A 53 13.42 10.65 -1.59
N ARG A 54 14.69 10.99 -1.51
CA ARG A 54 15.10 12.33 -1.12
C ARG A 54 14.66 13.37 -2.14
N GLU A 55 14.82 13.05 -3.42
CA GLU A 55 14.41 13.98 -4.47
C GLU A 55 12.89 14.16 -4.46
N LEU A 56 12.16 13.08 -4.25
CA LEU A 56 10.71 13.18 -4.14
C LEU A 56 10.32 14.03 -2.93
N ALA A 57 11.06 13.88 -1.83
CA ALA A 57 10.81 14.71 -0.65
C ALA A 57 10.95 16.18 -0.97
N GLU A 58 11.98 16.55 -1.74
CA GLU A 58 12.21 17.94 -2.08
C GLU A 58 11.10 18.52 -2.92
N ILE A 59 10.64 17.79 -3.93
CA ILE A 59 9.62 18.36 -4.81
C ILE A 59 8.21 18.25 -4.25
N SER A 60 7.97 17.34 -3.31
CA SER A 60 6.64 17.16 -2.73
C SER A 60 6.43 17.95 -1.45
N GLY A 61 7.51 18.36 -0.81
CA GLY A 61 7.41 19.00 0.50
C GLY A 61 7.18 18.03 1.64
N VAL A 62 7.22 16.73 1.37
CA VAL A 62 7.08 15.70 2.39
C VAL A 62 8.47 15.23 2.78
N LYS A 63 8.71 15.10 4.07
CA LYS A 63 10.05 14.74 4.55
C LYS A 63 10.42 13.32 4.12
N GLN A 64 11.69 13.12 3.80
CA GLN A 64 12.17 11.85 3.30
C GLN A 64 11.86 10.68 4.24
N PRO A 65 12.01 10.79 5.57
CA PRO A 65 11.64 9.67 6.44
C PRO A 65 10.15 9.32 6.37
N ALA A 66 9.30 10.31 6.12
CA ALA A 66 7.87 10.05 5.96
C ALA A 66 7.61 9.27 4.66
N ILE A 67 8.31 9.63 3.58
CA ILE A 67 8.19 8.90 2.33
C ILE A 67 8.68 7.48 2.50
N ALA A 68 9.79 7.29 3.22
CA ALA A 68 10.33 5.96 3.46
C ALA A 68 9.33 5.10 4.23
N ARG A 69 8.65 5.67 5.22
CA ARG A 69 7.65 4.93 5.98
C ARG A 69 6.42 4.60 5.14
N LEU A 70 6.03 5.51 4.26
CA LEU A 70 4.94 5.23 3.33
C LEU A 70 5.29 4.05 2.43
N GLU A 71 6.46 4.12 1.80
CA GLU A 71 6.88 3.08 0.87
C GLU A 71 7.09 1.74 1.56
N GLY A 72 7.46 1.77 2.82
CA GLY A 72 7.61 0.55 3.60
C GLY A 72 6.31 0.06 4.20
N MET A 73 5.21 0.74 3.95
CA MET A 73 3.88 0.42 4.48
C MET A 73 3.89 0.32 6.00
N LYS A 74 4.64 1.21 6.63
CA LYS A 74 4.77 1.22 8.08
C LYS A 74 3.80 2.16 8.76
N VAL A 75 3.07 2.94 7.99
CA VAL A 75 2.06 3.87 8.50
C VAL A 75 0.85 3.82 7.60
N THR A 76 -0.30 4.20 8.15
CA THR A 76 -1.49 4.37 7.33
C THR A 76 -1.35 5.67 6.57
N PRO A 77 -1.49 5.66 5.25
CA PRO A 77 -1.32 6.88 4.47
C PRO A 77 -2.36 7.94 4.85
N GLN A 78 -1.90 9.17 4.99
CA GLN A 78 -2.77 10.31 5.20
C GLN A 78 -3.13 10.88 3.83
N ILE A 79 -4.39 11.29 3.66
CA ILE A 79 -4.85 11.76 2.35
C ILE A 79 -4.06 12.96 1.87
N ASP A 80 -3.81 13.92 2.75
CA ASP A 80 -3.07 15.13 2.34
C ASP A 80 -1.64 14.78 1.92
N THR A 81 -1.01 13.85 2.64
CA THR A 81 0.34 13.40 2.28
C THR A 81 0.33 12.71 0.93
N LEU A 82 -0.68 11.88 0.67
CA LEU A 82 -0.80 11.19 -0.61
C LEU A 82 -0.89 12.17 -1.77
N PHE A 83 -1.73 13.21 -1.63
CA PHE A 83 -1.85 14.20 -2.70
C PHE A 83 -0.53 14.92 -2.92
N LYS A 84 0.19 15.26 -1.84
CA LYS A 84 1.46 15.97 -1.97
C LYS A 84 2.50 15.11 -2.70
N VAL A 85 2.49 13.81 -2.46
CA VAL A 85 3.46 12.90 -3.08
C VAL A 85 3.06 12.56 -4.51
N LEU A 86 1.78 12.30 -4.75
CA LEU A 86 1.31 11.84 -6.04
C LEU A 86 1.31 12.93 -7.09
N HIS A 87 1.01 14.18 -6.69
CA HIS A 87 0.89 15.28 -7.63
C HIS A 87 2.17 15.47 -8.47
N PRO A 88 3.36 15.58 -7.85
CA PRO A 88 4.57 15.74 -8.67
C PRO A 88 4.90 14.50 -9.51
N LEU A 89 4.30 13.35 -9.17
CA LEU A 89 4.49 12.13 -9.96
C LEU A 89 3.48 12.03 -11.10
N GLY A 90 2.53 12.97 -11.17
CA GLY A 90 1.54 12.98 -12.24
C GLY A 90 0.32 12.14 -11.97
N TYR A 91 0.04 11.83 -10.71
CA TYR A 91 -1.09 10.99 -10.35
C TYR A 91 -2.03 11.71 -9.41
N THR A 92 -3.27 11.21 -9.34
CA THR A 92 -4.26 11.70 -8.40
C THR A 92 -5.08 10.53 -7.89
N ILE A 93 -5.93 10.80 -6.92
CA ILE A 93 -6.81 9.80 -6.34
C ILE A 93 -8.23 10.12 -6.74
N LYS A 94 -8.98 9.11 -7.16
CA LYS A 94 -10.38 9.27 -7.55
C LYS A 94 -11.24 8.23 -6.86
N ILE A 95 -12.50 8.58 -6.67
CA ILE A 95 -13.50 7.65 -6.19
C ILE A 95 -14.16 7.02 -7.40
N VAL A 96 -14.17 5.70 -7.43
CA VAL A 96 -14.78 4.96 -8.54
C VAL A 96 -15.69 3.90 -7.98
N PRO A 97 -16.69 3.46 -8.74
CA PRO A 97 -17.55 2.36 -8.28
C PRO A 97 -16.75 1.08 -8.11
N LEU A 98 -17.21 0.25 -7.19
CA LEU A 98 -16.60 -1.08 -7.07
C LEU A 98 -16.88 -1.89 -8.33
N PRO A 99 -15.94 -2.76 -8.72
CA PRO A 99 -16.19 -3.63 -9.87
C PRO A 99 -17.39 -4.50 -9.64
N GLN A 100 -18.21 -4.66 -10.68
CA GLN A 100 -19.36 -5.53 -10.65
C GLN A 100 -18.94 -6.92 -11.10
N LYS A 101 -19.55 -7.94 -10.50
CA LYS A 101 -19.28 -9.30 -10.91
C LYS A 101 -20.33 -9.83 -11.85
#